data_f998edfb7cabb1462129a2259f1311ef
#
_entry.id   f998edfb7cabb1462129a2259f1311ef
#
_cell.length_a   1.000
_cell.length_b   1.000
_cell.length_c   1.000
_cell.angle_alpha   90.00
_cell.angle_beta   90.00
_cell.angle_gamma   90.00
#
_symmetry.space_group_name_H-M   'P 1'
#
loop_
_entity.id
_entity.type
_entity.pdbx_description
1 polymer ?
#
loop_
_entity_poly.entity_id
_entity_poly.type
_entity_poly.pdbx_seq_one_letter_code
_entity_poly.pdbx_strand_id
1 'polypeptide(L)'
;MLARFSSSEGLFLIQAQLTDNSWLLYPEVRLTGGFAFATWWLGPNAGQFVLTLGGYHPSFQRDGYPIVARLGLQWRVSNAIVIKGGSYFALTSEALMAGVEVEVSADFGFAWARIAFGANAIVYFDPFYFMADAYARISAGVKIKTFLGTIRISISLGARIEVEGPDFRGKATIEVGPCDIKVKFGSSREIRGIFVGWDEFV
;
A
#
# COMPACT_ATOMS: atom_id res chain seq x y z
N MET A 1 19.86 -10.34 -7.93
CA MET A 1 20.11 -8.97 -8.42
C MET A 1 20.27 -9.04 -9.93
N LEU A 2 19.61 -8.14 -10.68
CA LEU A 2 19.68 -7.99 -12.12
C LEU A 2 20.15 -6.56 -12.44
N ALA A 3 21.10 -6.43 -13.35
CA ALA A 3 21.44 -5.15 -13.95
C ALA A 3 21.34 -5.31 -15.47
N ARG A 4 20.62 -4.42 -16.14
CA ARG A 4 20.41 -4.43 -17.59
C ARG A 4 20.70 -3.05 -18.15
N PHE A 5 21.54 -3.02 -19.16
CA PHE A 5 21.77 -1.85 -20.01
C PHE A 5 21.42 -2.23 -21.45
N SER A 6 20.56 -1.47 -22.09
CA SER A 6 20.15 -1.69 -23.47
C SER A 6 20.17 -0.37 -24.23
N SER A 7 21.17 -0.20 -25.08
CA SER A 7 21.29 1.01 -25.92
C SER A 7 20.18 1.09 -26.97
N SER A 8 19.71 -0.05 -27.48
CA SER A 8 18.64 -0.11 -28.49
C SER A 8 17.26 0.19 -27.92
N GLU A 9 17.02 -0.15 -26.66
CA GLU A 9 15.77 0.18 -25.96
C GLU A 9 15.88 1.49 -25.19
N GLY A 10 17.08 2.05 -25.08
CA GLY A 10 17.34 3.24 -24.29
C GLY A 10 17.04 3.05 -22.81
N LEU A 11 17.41 1.90 -22.24
CA LEU A 11 17.05 1.50 -20.88
C LEU A 11 18.30 1.19 -20.04
N PHE A 12 18.34 1.77 -18.85
CA PHE A 12 19.17 1.28 -17.75
C PHE A 12 18.27 0.83 -16.60
N LEU A 13 18.45 -0.40 -16.14
CA LEU A 13 17.66 -1.02 -15.08
C LEU A 13 18.59 -1.71 -14.08
N ILE A 14 18.39 -1.45 -12.81
CA ILE A 14 18.92 -2.25 -11.69
C ILE A 14 17.73 -2.74 -10.88
N GLN A 15 17.69 -4.04 -10.60
CA GLN A 15 16.64 -4.65 -9.80
C GLN A 15 17.24 -5.66 -8.84
N ALA A 16 16.79 -5.64 -7.59
CA ALA A 16 17.17 -6.60 -6.58
C ALA A 16 15.93 -7.05 -5.80
N GLN A 17 15.97 -8.28 -5.30
CA GLN A 17 14.91 -8.85 -4.48
C GLN A 17 15.53 -9.62 -3.31
N LEU A 18 14.93 -9.52 -2.13
CA LEU A 18 15.24 -10.33 -0.98
C LEU A 18 14.89 -11.79 -1.26
N THR A 19 15.69 -12.70 -0.75
CA THR A 19 15.44 -14.14 -0.86
C THR A 19 14.58 -14.63 0.30
N ASP A 20 14.03 -15.84 0.20
CA ASP A 20 13.22 -16.46 1.26
C ASP A 20 13.99 -16.69 2.57
N ASN A 21 15.32 -16.63 2.52
CA ASN A 21 16.18 -16.71 3.70
C ASN A 21 16.55 -15.37 4.33
N SER A 22 15.96 -14.26 3.86
CA SER A 22 16.22 -12.94 4.42
C SER A 22 15.51 -12.77 5.76
N TRP A 23 16.23 -12.28 6.76
CA TRP A 23 15.71 -12.03 8.11
C TRP A 23 16.37 -10.79 8.73
N LEU A 24 15.77 -10.24 9.77
CA LEU A 24 16.24 -9.06 10.49
C LEU A 24 16.35 -9.36 11.98
N LEU A 25 17.55 -9.18 12.57
CA LEU A 25 17.86 -9.40 13.98
C LEU A 25 17.78 -10.88 14.42
N TYR A 26 16.68 -11.55 14.13
CA TYR A 26 16.43 -12.95 14.48
C TYR A 26 15.82 -13.72 13.29
N PRO A 27 16.08 -15.02 13.14
CA PRO A 27 15.56 -15.84 12.04
C PRO A 27 14.03 -15.93 11.96
N GLU A 28 13.36 -15.67 13.10
CA GLU A 28 11.90 -15.62 13.19
C GLU A 28 11.29 -14.36 12.55
N VAL A 29 12.11 -13.33 12.34
CA VAL A 29 11.71 -12.08 11.67
C VAL A 29 12.05 -12.15 10.20
N ARG A 30 11.14 -12.72 9.41
CA ARG A 30 11.30 -12.88 7.97
C ARG A 30 11.07 -11.59 7.24
N LEU A 31 11.93 -11.32 6.25
CA LEU A 31 11.83 -10.18 5.35
C LEU A 31 11.56 -10.62 3.93
N THR A 32 10.73 -9.87 3.24
CA THR A 32 10.48 -9.98 1.80
C THR A 32 10.58 -8.62 1.15
N GLY A 33 10.69 -8.57 -0.16
CA GLY A 33 10.61 -7.33 -0.89
C GLY A 33 11.69 -7.16 -1.94
N GLY A 34 11.57 -6.07 -2.65
CA GLY A 34 12.49 -5.76 -3.73
C GLY A 34 12.74 -4.27 -3.88
N PHE A 35 13.70 -3.99 -4.72
CA PHE A 35 14.14 -2.67 -5.13
C PHE A 35 14.28 -2.66 -6.63
N ALA A 36 13.95 -1.54 -7.28
CA ALA A 36 14.33 -1.27 -8.65
C ALA A 36 14.65 0.22 -8.84
N PHE A 37 15.63 0.45 -9.70
CA PHE A 37 15.90 1.73 -10.31
C PHE A 37 15.91 1.55 -11.82
N ALA A 38 15.16 2.37 -12.54
CA ALA A 38 15.20 2.38 -14.01
C ALA A 38 15.16 3.81 -14.53
N THR A 39 15.80 4.02 -15.68
CA THR A 39 15.73 5.26 -16.45
C THR A 39 15.71 4.94 -17.94
N TRP A 40 14.98 5.74 -18.70
CA TRP A 40 14.80 5.56 -20.14
C TRP A 40 15.22 6.83 -20.87
N TRP A 41 15.96 6.67 -21.98
CA TRP A 41 16.32 7.76 -22.88
C TRP A 41 15.81 7.54 -24.31
N LEU A 42 15.14 6.41 -24.59
CA LEU A 42 14.45 6.11 -25.84
C LEU A 42 13.10 5.44 -25.54
N GLY A 43 12.23 5.41 -26.57
CA GLY A 43 10.95 4.73 -26.52
C GLY A 43 9.84 5.51 -25.79
N PRO A 44 8.73 4.84 -25.44
CA PRO A 44 7.54 5.50 -24.86
C PRO A 44 7.79 6.15 -23.50
N ASN A 45 8.77 5.67 -22.75
CA ASN A 45 9.14 6.19 -21.43
C ASN A 45 10.40 7.09 -21.49
N ALA A 46 10.81 7.60 -22.67
CA ALA A 46 11.98 8.44 -22.79
C ALA A 46 11.91 9.67 -21.87
N GLY A 47 13.02 9.97 -21.16
CA GLY A 47 13.09 11.05 -20.19
C GLY A 47 12.54 10.70 -18.81
N GLN A 48 12.00 9.51 -18.61
CA GLN A 48 11.48 9.08 -17.33
C GLN A 48 12.51 8.31 -16.50
N PHE A 49 12.29 8.32 -15.20
CA PHE A 49 12.99 7.47 -14.25
C PHE A 49 12.03 6.93 -13.19
N VAL A 50 12.45 5.87 -12.55
CA VAL A 50 11.79 5.32 -11.37
C VAL A 50 12.82 4.81 -10.38
N LEU A 51 12.61 5.13 -9.12
CA LEU A 51 13.26 4.54 -7.96
C LEU A 51 12.15 3.94 -7.10
N THR A 52 12.18 2.65 -6.85
CA THR A 52 11.16 2.01 -6.01
C THR A 52 11.74 0.99 -5.05
N LEU A 53 11.22 1.00 -3.84
CA LEU A 53 11.40 0.02 -2.78
C LEU A 53 10.03 -0.56 -2.44
N GLY A 54 9.81 -1.84 -2.68
CA GLY A 54 8.53 -2.47 -2.35
C GLY A 54 7.37 -2.14 -3.29
N GLY A 55 7.65 -1.62 -4.50
CA GLY A 55 6.64 -1.33 -5.51
C GLY A 55 6.01 0.06 -5.39
N TYR A 56 4.75 0.17 -5.74
CA TYR A 56 4.05 1.44 -5.99
C TYR A 56 2.76 1.55 -5.18
N HIS A 57 2.20 2.76 -5.16
CA HIS A 57 0.85 3.01 -4.66
C HIS A 57 -0.17 2.12 -5.41
N PRO A 58 -1.21 1.56 -4.74
CA PRO A 58 -2.16 0.65 -5.38
C PRO A 58 -2.88 1.22 -6.60
N SER A 59 -3.10 2.53 -6.65
CA SER A 59 -3.74 3.20 -7.80
C SER A 59 -2.76 3.66 -8.88
N PHE A 60 -1.44 3.48 -8.69
CA PHE A 60 -0.46 3.85 -9.71
C PHE A 60 -0.20 2.68 -10.65
N GLN A 61 -0.37 2.93 -11.94
CA GLN A 61 -0.06 1.97 -13.00
C GLN A 61 0.67 2.69 -14.13
N ARG A 62 1.79 2.14 -14.55
CA ARG A 62 2.58 2.64 -15.68
C ARG A 62 3.20 1.48 -16.44
N ASP A 63 2.91 1.43 -17.75
CA ASP A 63 3.46 0.39 -18.62
C ASP A 63 4.98 0.53 -18.75
N GLY A 64 5.66 -0.62 -18.73
CA GLY A 64 7.12 -0.69 -18.86
C GLY A 64 7.90 -0.43 -17.57
N TYR A 65 7.25 -0.06 -16.47
CA TYR A 65 7.92 0.09 -15.18
C TYR A 65 8.22 -1.27 -14.54
N PRO A 66 9.36 -1.41 -13.82
CA PRO A 66 9.74 -2.67 -13.20
C PRO A 66 8.75 -3.10 -12.13
N ILE A 67 8.36 -4.38 -12.14
CA ILE A 67 7.53 -4.97 -11.10
C ILE A 67 8.43 -5.33 -9.92
N VAL A 68 8.09 -4.82 -8.75
CA VAL A 68 8.86 -5.01 -7.51
C VAL A 68 7.96 -5.56 -6.42
N ALA A 69 8.43 -6.60 -5.74
CA ALA A 69 7.72 -7.19 -4.61
C ALA A 69 7.65 -6.21 -3.43
N ARG A 70 6.48 -6.16 -2.76
CA ARG A 70 6.24 -5.33 -1.57
C ARG A 70 7.28 -5.62 -0.49
N LEU A 71 7.87 -4.58 0.11
CA LEU A 71 8.64 -4.77 1.33
C LEU A 71 7.72 -5.34 2.40
N GLY A 72 8.12 -6.44 2.98
CA GLY A 72 7.33 -7.14 3.97
C GLY A 72 8.19 -7.59 5.14
N LEU A 73 7.56 -7.60 6.32
CA LEU A 73 8.10 -8.17 7.53
C LEU A 73 7.06 -9.13 8.10
N GLN A 74 7.50 -10.31 8.50
CA GLN A 74 6.68 -11.24 9.25
C GLN A 74 7.45 -11.73 10.45
N TRP A 75 6.94 -11.44 11.63
CA TRP A 75 7.51 -11.88 12.88
C TRP A 75 6.52 -12.79 13.63
N ARG A 76 6.93 -14.03 13.83
CA ARG A 76 6.22 -14.98 14.68
C ARG A 76 6.76 -14.86 16.11
N VAL A 77 6.10 -14.00 16.90
CA VAL A 77 6.48 -13.77 18.31
C VAL A 77 6.28 -15.03 19.15
N SER A 78 5.21 -15.78 18.86
CA SER A 78 4.90 -17.07 19.48
C SER A 78 4.01 -17.91 18.56
N ASN A 79 3.60 -19.09 18.99
CA ASN A 79 2.64 -19.92 18.23
C ASN A 79 1.25 -19.26 18.12
N ALA A 80 0.93 -18.33 19.02
CA ALA A 80 -0.36 -17.64 19.05
C ALA A 80 -0.28 -16.23 18.44
N ILE A 81 0.90 -15.57 18.41
CA ILE A 81 1.02 -14.16 18.07
C ILE A 81 1.92 -14.00 16.84
N VAL A 82 1.39 -13.35 15.80
CA VAL A 82 2.10 -13.03 14.57
C VAL A 82 1.94 -11.53 14.29
N ILE A 83 3.05 -10.90 13.95
CA ILE A 83 3.11 -9.51 13.46
C ILE A 83 3.50 -9.56 11.99
N LYS A 84 2.75 -8.85 11.16
CA LYS A 84 3.06 -8.63 9.75
C LYS A 84 3.16 -7.14 9.48
N GLY A 85 4.11 -6.76 8.67
CA GLY A 85 4.24 -5.39 8.19
C GLY A 85 4.47 -5.38 6.69
N GLY A 86 3.99 -4.34 6.04
CA GLY A 86 4.23 -4.09 4.63
C GLY A 86 4.53 -2.62 4.41
N SER A 87 5.41 -2.30 3.45
CA SER A 87 5.69 -0.91 3.09
C SER A 87 6.15 -0.80 1.65
N TYR A 88 6.03 0.40 1.12
CA TYR A 88 6.61 0.77 -0.16
C TYR A 88 6.98 2.25 -0.17
N PHE A 89 7.93 2.55 -1.02
CA PHE A 89 8.30 3.91 -1.39
C PHE A 89 8.61 3.92 -2.89
N ALA A 90 8.11 4.90 -3.61
CA ALA A 90 8.51 5.10 -4.99
C ALA A 90 8.59 6.58 -5.34
N LEU A 91 9.62 6.92 -6.10
CA LEU A 91 9.83 8.22 -6.71
C LEU A 91 9.96 8.02 -8.21
N THR A 92 9.15 8.72 -8.96
CA THR A 92 9.16 8.73 -10.42
C THR A 92 9.30 10.15 -10.94
N SER A 93 9.45 10.33 -12.25
CA SER A 93 9.39 11.65 -12.88
C SER A 93 8.04 12.36 -12.68
N GLU A 94 6.98 11.63 -12.36
CA GLU A 94 5.60 12.14 -12.30
C GLU A 94 5.03 12.19 -10.89
N ALA A 95 5.51 11.32 -9.97
CA ALA A 95 4.88 11.18 -8.66
C ALA A 95 5.84 10.67 -7.58
N LEU A 96 5.53 11.07 -6.35
CA LEU A 96 6.08 10.51 -5.12
C LEU A 96 5.01 9.64 -4.44
N MET A 97 5.38 8.45 -4.01
CA MET A 97 4.47 7.48 -3.41
C MET A 97 5.08 6.86 -2.16
N ALA A 98 4.28 6.67 -1.14
CA ALA A 98 4.68 5.93 0.06
C ALA A 98 3.48 5.25 0.70
N GLY A 99 3.72 4.15 1.37
CA GLY A 99 2.70 3.48 2.16
C GLY A 99 3.27 2.49 3.15
N VAL A 100 2.50 2.25 4.19
CA VAL A 100 2.82 1.33 5.26
C VAL A 100 1.55 0.63 5.73
N GLU A 101 1.69 -0.64 6.09
CA GLU A 101 0.63 -1.42 6.74
C GLU A 101 1.24 -2.30 7.83
N VAL A 102 0.50 -2.49 8.92
CA VAL A 102 0.88 -3.38 10.01
C VAL A 102 -0.35 -4.15 10.46
N GLU A 103 -0.18 -5.45 10.66
CA GLU A 103 -1.18 -6.34 11.25
C GLU A 103 -0.56 -7.09 12.42
N VAL A 104 -1.22 -7.04 13.57
CA VAL A 104 -0.93 -7.88 14.72
C VAL A 104 -2.10 -8.83 14.90
N SER A 105 -1.84 -10.12 14.90
CA SER A 105 -2.86 -11.15 15.10
C SER A 105 -2.47 -12.06 16.27
N ALA A 106 -3.47 -12.39 17.09
CA ALA A 106 -3.36 -13.35 18.17
C ALA A 106 -4.49 -14.39 18.02
N ASP A 107 -4.16 -15.69 18.07
CA ASP A 107 -5.12 -16.80 18.06
C ASP A 107 -4.74 -17.82 19.13
N PHE A 108 -5.57 -17.91 20.15
CA PHE A 108 -5.44 -18.85 21.27
C PHE A 108 -6.32 -20.09 21.11
N GLY A 109 -6.92 -20.28 19.91
CA GLY A 109 -7.83 -21.38 19.60
C GLY A 109 -9.27 -21.14 20.04
N PHE A 110 -9.52 -20.74 21.28
CA PHE A 110 -10.85 -20.38 21.80
C PHE A 110 -11.18 -18.89 21.62
N ALA A 111 -10.18 -18.04 21.51
CA ALA A 111 -10.32 -16.60 21.31
C ALA A 111 -9.25 -16.11 20.32
N TRP A 112 -9.59 -15.09 19.56
CA TRP A 112 -8.67 -14.44 18.63
C TRP A 112 -8.85 -12.92 18.66
N ALA A 113 -7.80 -12.20 18.33
CA ALA A 113 -7.82 -10.77 18.15
C ALA A 113 -6.93 -10.39 16.96
N ARG A 114 -7.30 -9.32 16.26
CA ARG A 114 -6.53 -8.73 15.17
C ARG A 114 -6.61 -7.23 15.25
N ILE A 115 -5.45 -6.59 15.11
CA ILE A 115 -5.32 -5.14 14.97
C ILE A 115 -4.61 -4.92 13.64
N ALA A 116 -5.18 -4.10 12.77
CA ALA A 116 -4.57 -3.72 11.51
C ALA A 116 -4.64 -2.20 11.34
N PHE A 117 -3.59 -1.60 10.86
CA PHE A 117 -3.56 -0.20 10.47
C PHE A 117 -2.64 -0.01 9.28
N GLY A 118 -2.90 1.02 8.52
CA GLY A 118 -2.09 1.37 7.37
C GLY A 118 -2.38 2.77 6.87
N ALA A 119 -1.46 3.26 6.04
CA ALA A 119 -1.59 4.52 5.36
C ALA A 119 -0.94 4.44 3.98
N ASN A 120 -1.51 5.13 3.00
CA ASN A 120 -0.98 5.27 1.66
C ASN A 120 -1.02 6.75 1.27
N ALA A 121 -0.05 7.17 0.47
CA ALA A 121 -0.04 8.50 -0.12
C ALA A 121 0.58 8.45 -1.51
N ILE A 122 0.04 9.26 -2.42
CA ILE A 122 0.60 9.55 -3.72
C ILE A 122 0.45 11.05 -3.99
N VAL A 123 1.52 11.65 -4.47
CA VAL A 123 1.59 13.06 -4.85
C VAL A 123 2.09 13.13 -6.28
N TYR A 124 1.26 13.59 -7.20
CA TYR A 124 1.63 13.91 -8.58
C TYR A 124 2.17 15.34 -8.65
N PHE A 125 3.17 15.58 -9.48
CA PHE A 125 3.87 16.85 -9.56
C PHE A 125 3.23 17.80 -10.57
N ASP A 126 2.81 17.27 -11.72
CA ASP A 126 2.24 18.06 -12.81
C ASP A 126 1.15 17.26 -13.57
N PRO A 127 -0.12 17.71 -13.52
CA PRO A 127 -0.64 18.73 -12.62
C PRO A 127 -0.53 18.30 -11.16
N PHE A 128 -0.31 19.26 -10.26
CA PHE A 128 -0.22 18.96 -8.83
C PHE A 128 -1.54 18.37 -8.32
N TYR A 129 -1.46 17.13 -7.83
CA TYR A 129 -2.58 16.41 -7.24
C TYR A 129 -2.07 15.43 -6.19
N PHE A 130 -2.79 15.28 -5.10
CA PHE A 130 -2.43 14.28 -4.10
C PHE A 130 -3.65 13.49 -3.63
N MET A 131 -3.39 12.25 -3.25
CA MET A 131 -4.33 11.40 -2.50
C MET A 131 -3.58 10.79 -1.33
N ALA A 132 -4.26 10.71 -0.18
CA ALA A 132 -3.76 9.93 0.94
C ALA A 132 -4.94 9.26 1.66
N ASP A 133 -4.70 8.06 2.16
CA ASP A 133 -5.63 7.36 3.01
C ASP A 133 -4.91 6.77 4.23
N ALA A 134 -5.65 6.66 5.32
CA ALA A 134 -5.21 5.92 6.49
C ALA A 134 -6.39 5.16 7.09
N TYR A 135 -6.11 3.98 7.61
CA TYR A 135 -7.12 3.16 8.27
C TYR A 135 -6.58 2.51 9.54
N ALA A 136 -7.49 2.24 10.47
CA ALA A 136 -7.25 1.38 11.61
C ALA A 136 -8.45 0.46 11.80
N ARG A 137 -8.22 -0.81 12.10
CA ARG A 137 -9.24 -1.81 12.36
C ARG A 137 -8.86 -2.70 13.52
N ILE A 138 -9.79 -2.92 14.42
CA ILE A 138 -9.67 -3.87 15.52
C ILE A 138 -10.78 -4.88 15.37
N SER A 139 -10.46 -6.16 15.48
CA SER A 139 -11.42 -7.24 15.43
C SER A 139 -11.06 -8.26 16.51
N ALA A 140 -12.06 -8.80 17.18
CA ALA A 140 -11.86 -9.86 18.17
C ALA A 140 -13.05 -10.83 18.15
N GLY A 141 -12.81 -12.06 18.57
CA GLY A 141 -13.86 -13.05 18.62
C GLY A 141 -13.53 -14.21 19.55
N VAL A 142 -14.59 -14.91 19.94
CA VAL A 142 -14.51 -16.11 20.75
C VAL A 142 -15.22 -17.28 20.08
N LYS A 143 -14.73 -18.48 20.31
CA LYS A 143 -15.30 -19.75 19.86
C LYS A 143 -15.74 -20.54 21.11
N ILE A 144 -17.03 -20.67 21.30
CA ILE A 144 -17.62 -21.38 22.43
C ILE A 144 -18.06 -22.76 21.96
N LYS A 145 -17.42 -23.81 22.47
CA LYS A 145 -17.82 -25.19 22.20
C LYS A 145 -19.01 -25.54 23.08
N THR A 146 -20.11 -25.97 22.44
CA THR A 146 -21.31 -26.47 23.14
C THR A 146 -21.58 -27.90 22.70
N PHE A 147 -22.48 -28.60 23.38
CA PHE A 147 -22.90 -29.95 23.00
C PHE A 147 -23.65 -30.00 21.65
N LEU A 148 -24.19 -28.84 21.19
CA LEU A 148 -24.87 -28.70 19.91
C LEU A 148 -23.93 -28.22 18.78
N GLY A 149 -22.66 -27.91 19.07
CA GLY A 149 -21.70 -27.39 18.09
C GLY A 149 -20.87 -26.22 18.60
N THR A 150 -20.19 -25.51 17.70
CA THR A 150 -19.36 -24.37 18.04
C THR A 150 -20.08 -23.06 17.70
N ILE A 151 -20.30 -22.21 18.67
CA ILE A 151 -20.80 -20.84 18.51
C ILE A 151 -19.58 -19.91 18.32
N ARG A 152 -19.66 -19.02 17.32
CA ARG A 152 -18.64 -17.99 17.08
C ARG A 152 -19.27 -16.62 17.29
N ILE A 153 -18.67 -15.83 18.16
CA ILE A 153 -19.06 -14.43 18.40
C ILE A 153 -17.87 -13.57 18.05
N SER A 154 -18.08 -12.54 17.24
CA SER A 154 -17.02 -11.60 16.86
C SER A 154 -17.55 -10.18 16.79
N ILE A 155 -16.67 -9.23 17.06
CA ILE A 155 -16.90 -7.79 16.90
C ILE A 155 -15.76 -7.20 16.08
N SER A 156 -16.09 -6.21 15.26
CA SER A 156 -15.12 -5.45 14.48
C SER A 156 -15.45 -3.96 14.58
N LEU A 157 -14.40 -3.17 14.77
CA LEU A 157 -14.45 -1.71 14.79
C LEU A 157 -13.37 -1.21 13.83
N GLY A 158 -13.71 -0.29 12.96
CA GLY A 158 -12.79 0.31 12.00
C GLY A 158 -12.97 1.81 11.87
N ALA A 159 -11.91 2.47 11.46
CA ALA A 159 -11.93 3.86 11.02
C ALA A 159 -11.04 4.00 9.77
N ARG A 160 -11.50 4.81 8.83
CA ARG A 160 -10.76 5.17 7.63
C ARG A 160 -10.91 6.67 7.38
N ILE A 161 -9.83 7.30 6.99
CA ILE A 161 -9.82 8.66 6.48
C ILE A 161 -9.20 8.66 5.09
N GLU A 162 -9.81 9.36 4.16
CA GLU A 162 -9.36 9.55 2.79
C GLU A 162 -9.33 11.05 2.53
N VAL A 163 -8.23 11.55 1.99
CA VAL A 163 -8.05 12.96 1.65
C VAL A 163 -7.45 13.09 0.27
N GLU A 164 -7.82 14.15 -0.44
CA GLU A 164 -7.30 14.45 -1.76
C GLU A 164 -7.26 15.96 -2.01
N GLY A 165 -6.45 16.40 -2.93
CA GLY A 165 -6.27 17.80 -3.32
C GLY A 165 -5.84 17.94 -4.77
N PRO A 166 -5.74 19.20 -5.29
CA PRO A 166 -5.26 20.42 -4.63
C PRO A 166 -6.31 21.13 -3.75
N ASP A 167 -7.59 21.11 -4.10
CA ASP A 167 -8.64 21.63 -3.20
C ASP A 167 -8.94 20.58 -2.16
N PHE A 168 -8.40 20.79 -0.96
CA PHE A 168 -8.46 19.81 0.13
C PHE A 168 -9.91 19.37 0.39
N ARG A 169 -10.15 18.09 0.21
CA ARG A 169 -11.42 17.43 0.51
C ARG A 169 -11.15 16.02 1.04
N GLY A 170 -12.07 15.51 1.81
CA GLY A 170 -11.90 14.19 2.37
C GLY A 170 -13.20 13.57 2.86
N LYS A 171 -13.03 12.32 3.26
CA LYS A 171 -14.10 11.48 3.81
C LYS A 171 -13.53 10.68 4.97
N ALA A 172 -14.22 10.77 6.11
CA ALA A 172 -14.00 9.87 7.23
C ALA A 172 -15.11 8.83 7.28
N THR A 173 -14.74 7.57 7.50
CA THR A 173 -15.67 6.46 7.66
C THR A 173 -15.38 5.77 8.99
N ILE A 174 -16.38 5.56 9.82
CA ILE A 174 -16.31 4.78 11.06
C ILE A 174 -17.19 3.56 10.86
N GLU A 175 -16.60 2.37 10.96
CA GLU A 175 -17.24 1.07 10.80
C GLU A 175 -17.50 0.47 12.18
N VAL A 176 -18.76 0.23 12.54
CA VAL A 176 -19.15 -0.38 13.82
C VAL A 176 -20.06 -1.57 13.54
N GLY A 177 -19.48 -2.77 13.50
CA GLY A 177 -20.22 -3.97 13.13
C GLY A 177 -20.82 -3.82 11.71
N PRO A 178 -22.17 -3.92 11.56
CA PRO A 178 -22.83 -3.78 10.28
C PRO A 178 -23.11 -2.31 9.88
N CYS A 179 -22.77 -1.33 10.71
CA CYS A 179 -23.12 0.07 10.50
C CYS A 179 -21.89 0.90 10.13
N ASP A 180 -22.03 1.75 9.11
CA ASP A 180 -21.01 2.71 8.70
C ASP A 180 -21.51 4.14 8.91
N ILE A 181 -20.71 4.95 9.58
CA ILE A 181 -20.90 6.39 9.70
C ILE A 181 -19.91 7.07 8.77
N LYS A 182 -20.41 7.85 7.81
CA LYS A 182 -19.57 8.55 6.82
C LYS A 182 -19.73 10.06 6.98
N VAL A 183 -18.62 10.75 7.13
CA VAL A 183 -18.54 12.21 7.23
C VAL A 183 -17.65 12.72 6.10
N LYS A 184 -18.17 13.62 5.27
CA LYS A 184 -17.40 14.33 4.25
C LYS A 184 -16.99 15.70 4.79
N PHE A 185 -15.80 16.17 4.43
CA PHE A 185 -15.27 17.46 4.86
C PHE A 185 -14.41 18.09 3.76
N GLY A 186 -14.15 19.40 3.87
CA GLY A 186 -13.34 20.17 2.93
C GLY A 186 -14.15 20.85 1.84
N SER A 187 -13.50 21.14 0.70
CA SER A 187 -14.09 21.87 -0.42
C SER A 187 -15.27 21.09 -1.04
N SER A 188 -16.41 21.74 -1.24
CA SER A 188 -17.58 21.18 -1.91
C SER A 188 -17.53 21.26 -3.45
N ARG A 189 -16.47 21.83 -4.03
CA ARG A 189 -16.29 21.85 -5.48
C ARG A 189 -15.96 20.44 -5.99
N GLU A 190 -16.87 19.86 -6.77
CA GLU A 190 -16.51 18.75 -7.64
C GLU A 190 -15.49 19.26 -8.66
N ILE A 191 -14.24 18.86 -8.53
CA ILE A 191 -13.28 19.00 -9.63
C ILE A 191 -13.72 17.97 -10.66
N ARG A 192 -14.49 18.36 -11.65
CA ARG A 192 -14.52 17.64 -12.91
C ARG A 192 -13.11 17.79 -13.47
N GLY A 193 -12.34 16.73 -13.41
CA GLY A 193 -11.07 16.67 -14.11
C GLY A 193 -11.35 16.97 -15.58
N ILE A 194 -11.07 18.17 -16.01
CA ILE A 194 -10.96 18.49 -17.42
C ILE A 194 -9.62 17.85 -17.81
N PHE A 195 -9.67 16.60 -18.26
CA PHE A 195 -8.61 16.07 -19.10
C PHE A 195 -8.71 16.84 -20.41
N VAL A 196 -8.01 17.96 -20.48
CA VAL A 196 -7.77 18.63 -21.76
C VAL A 196 -6.82 17.70 -22.52
N GLY A 197 -7.34 16.97 -23.47
CA GLY A 197 -6.53 16.18 -24.40
C GLY A 197 -5.58 17.15 -25.12
N TRP A 198 -4.35 16.71 -25.36
CA TRP A 198 -3.35 17.46 -26.10
C TRP A 198 -3.82 17.86 -27.52
N ASP A 199 -4.93 17.30 -27.98
CA ASP A 199 -5.53 17.53 -29.30
C ASP A 199 -6.31 18.87 -29.42
N GLU A 200 -6.50 19.60 -28.30
CA GLU A 200 -7.16 20.92 -28.30
C GLU A 200 -6.20 22.11 -28.32
N PHE A 201 -4.89 21.87 -28.48
CA PHE A 201 -3.85 22.91 -28.57
C PHE A 201 -3.28 23.08 -29.98
N VAL A 202 -4.06 22.82 -31.04
CA VAL A 202 -3.66 23.13 -32.43
C VAL A 202 -4.56 24.22 -33.01
#